data_1a9e7cb4940d9e37941a828543d1f6c8
#
_entry.id   1a9e7cb4940d9e37941a828543d1f6c8
#
_cell.length_a   1.000
_cell.length_b   1.000
_cell.length_c   1.000
_cell.angle_alpha   90.00
_cell.angle_beta   90.00
_cell.angle_gamma   90.00
#
_symmetry.space_group_name_H-M   'P 1'
#
loop_
_entity.id
_entity.type
_entity.pdbx_description
1 polymer ?
#
loop_
_entity_poly.entity_id
_entity_poly.type
_entity_poly.pdbx_seq_one_letter_code
_entity_poly.pdbx_strand_id
1 'polypeptide(L)'
;MLICAAGDIHGALNRLYEDVLAFEEALGVRFDYVLHVGDFGVWPNANRIDKATRNHDGAGDFPLWLAEGRVAPRPTVFVKGNHEDFEWLDSHQGEQVLPGLIYLRNGCSVDLRDPHSGAIRVAGIGGCYGPSDYGHRSDELQGYAKRHYTLDEIERLVNTNSVDIVLTHDAPAGVCFNRHRRGAGYKSEARGLDVLLTHLRPRVCFFGHHHTRVDAEISGVRCIGLNKVAMPGNLVAIEMQVGTCDWSLLGEYVESRQGSRYG
;
A
#
# COMPACT_ATOMS: atom_id res chain seq x y z
N MET A 1 13.27 12.13 -6.51
CA MET A 1 13.00 11.15 -5.44
C MET A 1 12.61 9.83 -6.08
N LEU A 2 13.32 8.76 -5.76
CA LEU A 2 13.09 7.41 -6.29
C LEU A 2 12.24 6.62 -5.30
N ILE A 3 11.10 6.11 -5.75
CA ILE A 3 10.10 5.45 -4.90
C ILE A 3 9.75 4.08 -5.49
N CYS A 4 9.71 3.06 -4.63
CA CYS A 4 9.18 1.75 -4.96
C CYS A 4 7.78 1.62 -4.35
N ALA A 5 6.74 1.49 -5.16
CA ALA A 5 5.40 1.14 -4.71
C ALA A 5 5.27 -0.40 -4.64
N ALA A 6 4.75 -0.91 -3.52
CA ALA A 6 4.66 -2.33 -3.22
C ALA A 6 3.21 -2.75 -2.90
N GLY A 7 2.79 -3.86 -3.49
CA GLY A 7 1.49 -4.49 -3.25
C GLY A 7 1.48 -5.38 -2.00
N ASP A 8 0.35 -6.06 -1.81
CA ASP A 8 0.04 -6.88 -0.64
C ASP A 8 1.10 -7.95 -0.34
N ILE A 9 1.64 -7.97 0.88
CA ILE A 9 2.66 -8.94 1.29
C ILE A 9 2.18 -9.94 2.35
N HIS A 10 1.06 -9.68 3.01
CA HIS A 10 0.48 -10.57 4.03
C HIS A 10 1.50 -11.06 5.07
N GLY A 11 2.38 -10.17 5.52
CA GLY A 11 3.39 -10.43 6.55
C GLY A 11 4.76 -10.85 6.03
N ALA A 12 4.95 -11.09 4.73
CA ALA A 12 6.21 -11.54 4.13
C ALA A 12 7.24 -10.40 4.01
N LEU A 13 7.68 -9.84 5.15
CA LEU A 13 8.60 -8.70 5.19
C LEU A 13 9.98 -9.03 4.61
N ASN A 14 10.50 -10.22 4.92
CA ASN A 14 11.80 -10.65 4.39
C ASN A 14 11.76 -10.65 2.86
N ARG A 15 10.72 -11.26 2.29
CA ARG A 15 10.55 -11.33 0.84
C ARG A 15 10.37 -9.94 0.21
N LEU A 16 9.59 -9.05 0.84
CA LEU A 16 9.45 -7.68 0.35
C LEU A 16 10.80 -7.02 0.14
N TYR A 17 11.67 -7.06 1.16
CA TYR A 17 12.95 -6.37 1.06
C TYR A 17 13.97 -7.09 0.21
N GLU A 18 13.92 -8.42 0.12
CA GLU A 18 14.70 -9.18 -0.87
C GLU A 18 14.34 -8.73 -2.29
N ASP A 19 13.04 -8.66 -2.62
CA ASP A 19 12.57 -8.23 -3.93
C ASP A 19 12.89 -6.74 -4.20
N VAL A 20 12.74 -5.85 -3.20
CA VAL A 20 13.08 -4.42 -3.33
C VAL A 20 14.57 -4.24 -3.65
N LEU A 21 15.46 -4.92 -2.92
CA LEU A 21 16.90 -4.81 -3.13
C LEU A 21 17.32 -5.42 -4.48
N ALA A 22 16.73 -6.54 -4.88
CA ALA A 22 16.95 -7.14 -6.21
C ALA A 22 16.46 -6.20 -7.33
N PHE A 23 15.37 -5.49 -7.12
CA PHE A 23 14.85 -4.51 -8.06
C PHE A 23 15.77 -3.29 -8.20
N GLU A 24 16.33 -2.80 -7.10
CA GLU A 24 17.37 -1.75 -7.12
C GLU A 24 18.58 -2.17 -7.95
N GLU A 25 19.06 -3.40 -7.73
CA GLU A 25 20.20 -3.94 -8.49
C GLU A 25 19.87 -4.02 -9.99
N ALA A 26 18.69 -4.51 -10.34
CA ALA A 26 18.25 -4.63 -11.72
C ALA A 26 18.13 -3.28 -12.44
N LEU A 27 17.72 -2.23 -11.74
CA LEU A 27 17.60 -0.87 -12.29
C LEU A 27 18.89 -0.05 -12.17
N GLY A 28 19.87 -0.47 -11.36
CA GLY A 28 21.06 0.30 -11.05
C GLY A 28 20.77 1.56 -10.22
N VAL A 29 19.76 1.53 -9.36
CA VAL A 29 19.31 2.67 -8.54
C VAL A 29 19.20 2.27 -7.07
N ARG A 30 18.94 3.27 -6.21
CA ARG A 30 18.58 3.07 -4.81
C ARG A 30 17.29 3.82 -4.53
N PHE A 31 16.27 3.14 -4.00
CA PHE A 31 15.03 3.79 -3.61
C PHE A 31 15.20 4.61 -2.33
N ASP A 32 14.64 5.82 -2.34
CA ASP A 32 14.56 6.69 -1.17
C ASP A 32 13.49 6.20 -0.20
N TYR A 33 12.37 5.71 -0.75
CA TYR A 33 11.22 5.20 0.02
C TYR A 33 10.58 4.00 -0.65
N VAL A 34 9.95 3.15 0.18
CA VAL A 34 8.97 2.16 -0.24
C VAL A 34 7.58 2.63 0.20
N LEU A 35 6.59 2.60 -0.70
CA LEU A 35 5.19 2.90 -0.41
C LEU A 35 4.38 1.62 -0.55
N HIS A 36 3.68 1.21 0.51
CA HIS A 36 2.96 -0.05 0.54
C HIS A 36 1.45 0.15 0.70
N VAL A 37 0.68 -0.54 -0.13
CA VAL A 37 -0.76 -0.28 -0.32
C VAL A 37 -1.70 -1.10 0.58
N GLY A 38 -1.21 -1.63 1.71
CA GLY A 38 -2.02 -2.39 2.68
C GLY A 38 -1.88 -3.91 2.57
N ASP A 39 -2.52 -4.64 3.49
CA ASP A 39 -2.23 -6.04 3.75
C ASP A 39 -0.73 -6.27 3.98
N PHE A 40 -0.17 -5.36 4.79
CA PHE A 40 1.23 -5.44 5.21
C PHE A 40 1.46 -6.64 6.12
N GLY A 41 0.42 -7.07 6.84
CA GLY A 41 0.47 -8.22 7.75
C GLY A 41 1.08 -7.85 9.10
N VAL A 42 0.65 -6.73 9.66
CA VAL A 42 1.05 -6.28 11.00
C VAL A 42 0.38 -7.13 12.07
N TRP A 43 1.06 -8.20 12.47
CA TRP A 43 0.62 -9.15 13.48
C TRP A 43 1.68 -9.29 14.58
N PRO A 44 1.68 -8.48 15.64
CA PRO A 44 2.71 -8.55 16.70
C PRO A 44 2.71 -9.86 17.47
N ASN A 45 1.57 -10.57 17.46
CA ASN A 45 1.43 -11.89 18.05
C ASN A 45 1.06 -12.94 17.00
N ALA A 46 1.96 -13.89 16.74
CA ALA A 46 1.77 -14.95 15.76
C ALA A 46 0.47 -15.76 15.97
N ASN A 47 -0.01 -15.89 17.21
CA ASN A 47 -1.26 -16.59 17.52
C ASN A 47 -2.52 -15.82 17.08
N ARG A 48 -2.40 -14.52 16.81
CA ARG A 48 -3.50 -13.66 16.36
C ARG A 48 -3.58 -13.53 14.85
N ILE A 49 -2.58 -14.04 14.12
CA ILE A 49 -2.58 -14.01 12.64
C ILE A 49 -3.89 -14.64 12.14
N ASP A 50 -4.61 -13.90 11.32
CA ASP A 50 -5.89 -14.34 10.82
C ASP A 50 -5.77 -15.55 9.88
N LYS A 51 -6.91 -16.21 9.60
CA LYS A 51 -6.94 -17.45 8.83
C LYS A 51 -6.48 -17.23 7.38
N ALA A 52 -6.73 -16.07 6.81
CA ALA A 52 -6.33 -15.78 5.43
C ALA A 52 -4.81 -15.57 5.35
N THR A 53 -4.27 -14.71 6.21
CA THR A 53 -2.85 -14.37 6.25
C THR A 53 -1.96 -15.55 6.60
N ARG A 54 -2.32 -16.38 7.59
CA ARG A 54 -1.46 -17.48 8.10
C ARG A 54 -1.06 -18.53 7.06
N ASN A 55 -1.73 -18.58 5.93
CA ASN A 55 -1.42 -19.51 4.85
C ASN A 55 -0.44 -18.92 3.80
N HIS A 56 -0.01 -17.66 3.98
CA HIS A 56 1.00 -17.06 3.13
C HIS A 56 2.41 -17.35 3.65
N ASP A 57 3.34 -17.63 2.74
CA ASP A 57 4.75 -17.76 3.10
C ASP A 57 5.24 -16.41 3.67
N GLY A 58 5.94 -16.45 4.80
CA GLY A 58 6.42 -15.26 5.50
C GLY A 58 5.38 -14.55 6.39
N ALA A 59 4.16 -15.07 6.53
CA ALA A 59 3.13 -14.48 7.40
C ALA A 59 3.57 -14.23 8.85
N GLY A 60 4.58 -14.96 9.32
CA GLY A 60 5.17 -14.84 10.66
C GLY A 60 6.36 -13.89 10.77
N ASP A 61 6.75 -13.17 9.73
CA ASP A 61 7.94 -12.32 9.77
C ASP A 61 7.76 -11.13 10.73
N PHE A 62 6.58 -10.48 10.74
CA PHE A 62 6.37 -9.28 11.54
C PHE A 62 6.63 -9.50 13.05
N PRO A 63 6.08 -10.53 13.73
CA PRO A 63 6.37 -10.77 15.15
C PRO A 63 7.85 -11.09 15.40
N LEU A 64 8.55 -11.72 14.45
CA LEU A 64 10.00 -11.96 14.55
C LEU A 64 10.78 -10.65 14.43
N TRP A 65 10.45 -9.82 13.46
CA TRP A 65 11.06 -8.49 13.29
C TRP A 65 10.87 -7.62 14.52
N LEU A 66 9.67 -7.65 15.12
CA LEU A 66 9.36 -6.92 16.34
C LEU A 66 10.21 -7.41 17.51
N ALA A 67 10.31 -8.73 17.69
CA ALA A 67 11.08 -9.33 18.78
C ALA A 67 12.61 -9.07 18.65
N GLU A 68 13.12 -9.03 17.43
CA GLU A 68 14.53 -8.83 17.14
C GLU A 68 14.91 -7.34 16.98
N GLY A 69 13.94 -6.42 16.97
CA GLY A 69 14.17 -4.99 16.74
C GLY A 69 14.78 -4.69 15.36
N ARG A 70 14.35 -5.44 14.34
CA ARG A 70 14.88 -5.26 12.98
C ARG A 70 14.55 -3.88 12.43
N VAL A 71 15.42 -3.39 11.57
CA VAL A 71 15.30 -2.11 10.88
C VAL A 71 14.97 -2.36 9.41
N ALA A 72 13.99 -1.66 8.87
CA ALA A 72 13.68 -1.75 7.44
C ALA A 72 14.87 -1.27 6.58
N PRO A 73 15.31 -2.02 5.56
CA PRO A 73 16.41 -1.63 4.68
C PRO A 73 16.17 -0.32 3.93
N ARG A 74 14.91 0.02 3.72
CA ARG A 74 14.46 1.30 3.15
C ARG A 74 13.32 1.87 3.99
N PRO A 75 13.27 3.20 4.21
CA PRO A 75 12.12 3.84 4.85
C PRO A 75 10.85 3.45 4.11
N THR A 76 9.91 2.86 4.83
CA THR A 76 8.68 2.33 4.26
C THR A 76 7.48 2.99 4.90
N VAL A 77 6.60 3.56 4.07
CA VAL A 77 5.29 4.08 4.48
C VAL A 77 4.23 3.10 4.01
N PHE A 78 3.37 2.66 4.91
CA PHE A 78 2.28 1.74 4.57
C PHE A 78 0.94 2.22 5.12
N VAL A 79 -0.14 1.93 4.40
CA VAL A 79 -1.52 2.02 4.88
C VAL A 79 -1.97 0.65 5.39
N LYS A 80 -2.98 0.58 6.25
CA LYS A 80 -3.57 -0.72 6.64
C LYS A 80 -4.26 -1.37 5.44
N GLY A 81 -4.28 -2.71 5.42
CA GLY A 81 -5.18 -3.48 4.56
C GLY A 81 -6.42 -3.95 5.31
N ASN A 82 -7.01 -5.06 4.86
CA ASN A 82 -8.11 -5.73 5.56
C ASN A 82 -7.64 -6.95 6.37
N HIS A 83 -6.33 -7.22 6.39
CA HIS A 83 -5.69 -8.34 7.08
C HIS A 83 -4.57 -7.86 8.03
N GLU A 84 -4.95 -7.17 9.12
CA GLU A 84 -4.05 -6.57 10.10
C GLU A 84 -4.56 -6.79 11.54
N ASP A 85 -3.68 -6.66 12.52
CA ASP A 85 -4.07 -6.48 13.92
C ASP A 85 -4.49 -5.02 14.17
N PHE A 86 -5.75 -4.70 13.84
CA PHE A 86 -6.28 -3.34 13.89
C PHE A 86 -6.22 -2.74 15.30
N GLU A 87 -6.44 -3.55 16.33
CA GLU A 87 -6.39 -3.07 17.72
C GLU A 87 -4.97 -2.65 18.09
N TRP A 88 -3.98 -3.41 17.65
CA TRP A 88 -2.59 -3.07 17.89
C TRP A 88 -2.18 -1.83 17.10
N LEU A 89 -2.53 -1.73 15.81
CA LEU A 89 -2.26 -0.54 15.00
C LEU A 89 -2.88 0.72 15.59
N ASP A 90 -4.12 0.65 16.08
CA ASP A 90 -4.81 1.79 16.68
C ASP A 90 -4.20 2.20 18.02
N SER A 91 -3.73 1.23 18.82
CA SER A 91 -3.07 1.48 20.10
C SER A 91 -1.66 2.04 19.95
N HIS A 92 -1.04 1.85 18.82
CA HIS A 92 0.32 2.32 18.56
C HIS A 92 0.36 3.84 18.42
N GLN A 93 1.05 4.52 19.35
CA GLN A 93 1.08 5.98 19.40
C GLN A 93 2.18 6.61 18.54
N GLY A 94 3.22 5.84 18.17
CA GLY A 94 4.33 6.30 17.38
C GLY A 94 4.00 6.33 15.88
N GLU A 95 4.72 7.15 15.12
CA GLU A 95 4.66 7.13 13.66
C GLU A 95 5.29 5.84 13.09
N GLN A 96 6.36 5.35 13.74
CA GLN A 96 7.05 4.13 13.32
C GLN A 96 6.61 2.94 14.17
N VAL A 97 6.06 1.93 13.52
CA VAL A 97 5.69 0.65 14.17
C VAL A 97 6.91 -0.24 14.41
N LEU A 98 7.95 -0.07 13.60
CA LEU A 98 9.32 -0.58 13.74
C LEU A 98 10.27 0.45 13.13
N PRO A 99 11.57 0.42 13.47
CA PRO A 99 12.53 1.34 12.86
C PRO A 99 12.48 1.29 11.33
N GLY A 100 12.15 2.43 10.71
CA GLY A 100 11.98 2.56 9.26
C GLY A 100 10.63 2.10 8.71
N LEU A 101 9.68 1.60 9.53
CA LEU A 101 8.32 1.27 9.11
C LEU A 101 7.32 2.29 9.68
N ILE A 102 6.76 3.12 8.81
CA ILE A 102 5.83 4.22 9.15
C ILE A 102 4.40 3.81 8.79
N TYR A 103 3.53 3.75 9.78
CA TYR A 103 2.10 3.52 9.55
C TYR A 103 1.40 4.84 9.23
N LEU A 104 0.92 4.97 7.99
CA LEU A 104 0.10 6.10 7.57
C LEU A 104 -1.37 5.82 7.88
N ARG A 105 -1.88 6.48 8.92
CA ARG A 105 -3.27 6.33 9.37
C ARG A 105 -4.24 6.88 8.32
N ASN A 106 -5.42 6.29 8.28
CA ASN A 106 -6.50 6.76 7.41
C ASN A 106 -6.84 8.23 7.69
N GLY A 107 -7.05 8.97 6.62
CA GLY A 107 -7.38 10.40 6.70
C GLY A 107 -6.19 11.28 7.07
N CYS A 108 -4.97 10.77 7.00
CA CYS A 108 -3.72 11.50 7.27
C CYS A 108 -2.83 11.58 6.04
N SER A 109 -1.85 12.47 6.10
CA SER A 109 -0.78 12.58 5.12
C SER A 109 0.59 12.66 5.80
N VAL A 110 1.63 12.29 5.07
CA VAL A 110 3.03 12.36 5.49
C VAL A 110 3.87 13.00 4.38
N ASP A 111 4.87 13.78 4.78
CA ASP A 111 5.84 14.35 3.84
C ASP A 111 7.08 13.45 3.76
N LEU A 112 7.31 12.87 2.59
CA LEU A 112 8.56 12.20 2.26
C LEU A 112 9.60 13.27 1.96
N ARG A 113 10.64 13.37 2.78
CA ARG A 113 11.62 14.45 2.69
C ARG A 113 12.84 14.01 1.89
N ASP A 114 13.24 14.84 0.94
CA ASP A 114 14.55 14.80 0.32
C ASP A 114 15.39 15.92 0.93
N PRO A 115 16.60 15.62 1.45
CA PRO A 115 17.44 16.62 2.11
C PRO A 115 17.81 17.83 1.23
N HIS A 116 17.73 17.68 -0.08
CA HIS A 116 18.25 18.66 -1.05
C HIS A 116 17.16 19.35 -1.89
N SER A 117 16.01 18.69 -2.08
CA SER A 117 15.01 19.12 -3.06
C SER A 117 13.62 19.43 -2.49
N GLY A 118 13.34 19.09 -1.22
CA GLY A 118 12.05 19.37 -0.59
C GLY A 118 11.28 18.11 -0.19
N ALA A 119 9.97 18.10 -0.39
CA ALA A 119 9.13 16.98 0.04
C ALA A 119 8.09 16.59 -1.01
N ILE A 120 7.72 15.30 -1.01
CA ILE A 120 6.57 14.71 -1.71
C ILE A 120 5.53 14.36 -0.65
N ARG A 121 4.31 14.85 -0.80
CA ARG A 121 3.22 14.57 0.15
C ARG A 121 2.42 13.35 -0.27
N VAL A 122 2.35 12.37 0.64
CA VAL A 122 1.60 11.12 0.47
C VAL A 122 0.40 11.12 1.42
N ALA A 123 -0.80 10.88 0.90
CA ALA A 123 -2.01 10.69 1.69
C ALA A 123 -2.49 9.23 1.64
N GLY A 124 -3.17 8.76 2.70
CA GLY A 124 -3.54 7.36 2.82
C GLY A 124 -4.98 7.08 3.24
N ILE A 125 -5.61 6.13 2.55
CA ILE A 125 -6.86 5.48 2.95
C ILE A 125 -6.68 3.96 2.82
N GLY A 126 -6.38 3.31 3.94
CA GLY A 126 -6.26 1.85 4.02
C GLY A 126 -7.57 1.16 4.33
N GLY A 127 -7.57 -0.18 4.21
CA GLY A 127 -8.76 -1.00 4.39
C GLY A 127 -9.63 -1.08 3.13
N CYS A 128 -10.72 -1.83 3.20
CA CYS A 128 -11.62 -2.03 2.07
C CYS A 128 -13.00 -1.36 2.29
N TYR A 129 -13.77 -1.21 1.21
CA TYR A 129 -15.11 -0.68 1.27
C TYR A 129 -16.06 -1.66 1.96
N GLY A 130 -16.75 -1.19 2.99
CA GLY A 130 -17.82 -1.94 3.69
C GLY A 130 -19.11 -1.14 3.67
N PRO A 131 -20.12 -1.49 2.82
CA PRO A 131 -21.36 -0.71 2.69
C PRO A 131 -22.07 -0.46 4.01
N SER A 132 -22.02 -1.41 4.96
CA SER A 132 -22.63 -1.30 6.29
C SER A 132 -21.90 -0.31 7.21
N ASP A 133 -20.59 -0.17 7.02
CA ASP A 133 -19.72 0.55 7.96
C ASP A 133 -19.31 1.93 7.43
N TYR A 134 -19.42 2.16 6.12
CA TYR A 134 -18.96 3.37 5.45
C TYR A 134 -19.54 4.68 6.01
N GLY A 135 -20.80 4.67 6.43
CA GLY A 135 -21.49 5.83 7.01
C GLY A 135 -21.25 6.03 8.51
N HIS A 136 -20.58 5.11 9.18
CA HIS A 136 -20.23 5.24 10.60
C HIS A 136 -18.99 6.14 10.76
N ARG A 137 -18.77 6.64 11.98
CA ARG A 137 -17.54 7.32 12.33
C ARG A 137 -16.44 6.26 12.52
N SER A 138 -15.21 6.61 12.17
CA SER A 138 -14.06 5.69 12.29
C SER A 138 -13.79 5.24 13.74
N ASP A 139 -14.09 6.11 14.73
CA ASP A 139 -13.96 5.81 16.16
C ASP A 139 -15.08 4.90 16.72
N GLU A 140 -16.17 4.70 15.99
CA GLU A 140 -17.25 3.78 16.34
C GLU A 140 -16.98 2.35 15.88
N LEU A 141 -16.09 2.14 14.92
CA LEU A 141 -15.77 0.81 14.41
C LEU A 141 -14.99 -0.01 15.45
N GLN A 142 -15.38 -1.25 15.64
CA GLN A 142 -14.76 -2.17 16.60
C GLN A 142 -14.37 -3.51 15.96
N GLY A 143 -13.34 -4.13 16.50
CA GLY A 143 -12.89 -5.45 16.10
C GLY A 143 -12.66 -5.55 14.59
N TYR A 144 -13.29 -6.53 13.98
CA TYR A 144 -13.10 -6.81 12.54
C TYR A 144 -13.71 -5.76 11.60
N ALA A 145 -14.66 -4.92 12.06
CA ALA A 145 -15.17 -3.81 11.26
C ALA A 145 -14.11 -2.75 10.95
N LYS A 146 -13.06 -2.64 11.76
CA LYS A 146 -11.91 -1.73 11.54
C LYS A 146 -11.11 -2.02 10.26
N ARG A 147 -11.37 -3.15 9.59
CA ARG A 147 -10.84 -3.42 8.24
C ARG A 147 -11.42 -2.50 7.17
N HIS A 148 -12.56 -1.88 7.45
CA HIS A 148 -13.20 -0.94 6.53
C HIS A 148 -12.69 0.48 6.74
N TYR A 149 -12.74 1.29 5.69
CA TYR A 149 -12.61 2.73 5.81
C TYR A 149 -14.00 3.39 5.87
N THR A 150 -14.05 4.62 6.34
CA THR A 150 -15.28 5.35 6.60
C THR A 150 -15.33 6.68 5.85
N LEU A 151 -16.52 7.25 5.71
CA LEU A 151 -16.70 8.54 5.05
C LEU A 151 -15.94 9.67 5.77
N ASP A 152 -15.92 9.70 7.11
CA ASP A 152 -15.22 10.73 7.86
C ASP A 152 -13.69 10.68 7.64
N GLU A 153 -13.12 9.51 7.37
CA GLU A 153 -11.71 9.36 6.99
C GLU A 153 -11.42 9.98 5.61
N ILE A 154 -12.33 9.81 4.65
CA ILE A 154 -12.26 10.46 3.33
C ILE A 154 -12.37 11.98 3.49
N GLU A 155 -13.35 12.48 4.25
CA GLU A 155 -13.61 13.91 4.45
C GLU A 155 -12.43 14.63 5.11
N ARG A 156 -11.70 13.97 6.01
CA ARG A 156 -10.47 14.52 6.58
C ARG A 156 -9.41 14.85 5.52
N LEU A 157 -9.27 14.00 4.51
CA LEU A 157 -8.31 14.20 3.43
C LEU A 157 -8.78 15.23 2.40
N VAL A 158 -10.07 15.29 2.08
CA VAL A 158 -10.61 16.27 1.12
C VAL A 158 -10.22 17.72 1.50
N ASN A 159 -10.06 18.00 2.78
CA ASN A 159 -9.64 19.30 3.30
C ASN A 159 -8.11 19.45 3.44
N THR A 160 -7.32 18.48 3.00
CA THR A 160 -5.86 18.53 3.07
C THR A 160 -5.30 19.37 1.91
N ASN A 161 -4.21 20.09 2.18
CA ASN A 161 -3.45 20.79 1.13
C ASN A 161 -2.88 19.82 0.11
N SER A 162 -2.39 20.34 -1.01
CA SER A 162 -1.85 19.58 -2.15
C SER A 162 -1.19 18.25 -1.78
N VAL A 163 -1.65 17.15 -2.40
CA VAL A 163 -1.14 15.80 -2.23
C VAL A 163 -0.54 15.35 -3.55
N ASP A 164 0.64 14.73 -3.51
CA ASP A 164 1.34 14.25 -4.70
C ASP A 164 0.99 12.81 -5.02
N ILE A 165 0.88 11.97 -3.99
CA ILE A 165 0.59 10.54 -4.11
C ILE A 165 -0.56 10.17 -3.16
N VAL A 166 -1.51 9.40 -3.66
CA VAL A 166 -2.54 8.77 -2.81
C VAL A 166 -2.27 7.27 -2.75
N LEU A 167 -2.22 6.73 -1.54
CA LEU A 167 -2.21 5.29 -1.28
C LEU A 167 -3.61 4.87 -0.83
N THR A 168 -4.19 3.89 -1.50
CA THR A 168 -5.39 3.23 -1.02
C THR A 168 -5.15 1.73 -0.93
N HIS A 169 -5.88 1.02 -0.05
CA HIS A 169 -5.83 -0.43 -0.13
C HIS A 169 -6.84 -0.94 -1.16
N ASP A 170 -8.08 -0.51 -1.08
CA ASP A 170 -9.10 -0.86 -2.09
C ASP A 170 -8.94 -0.03 -3.38
N ALA A 171 -9.43 -0.57 -4.48
CA ALA A 171 -9.41 0.10 -5.77
C ALA A 171 -10.46 1.23 -5.83
N PRO A 172 -10.11 2.43 -6.33
CA PRO A 172 -11.11 3.47 -6.54
C PRO A 172 -12.31 2.99 -7.38
N ALA A 173 -13.51 3.51 -7.07
CA ALA A 173 -14.70 3.19 -7.84
C ALA A 173 -14.48 3.49 -9.32
N GLY A 174 -14.86 2.54 -10.16
CA GLY A 174 -14.67 2.67 -11.61
C GLY A 174 -13.52 1.86 -12.19
N VAL A 175 -12.53 1.45 -11.39
CA VAL A 175 -11.47 0.55 -11.88
C VAL A 175 -12.06 -0.78 -12.33
N CYS A 176 -11.71 -1.20 -13.54
CA CYS A 176 -12.18 -2.43 -14.16
C CYS A 176 -11.14 -3.55 -14.05
N PHE A 177 -11.58 -4.73 -13.64
CA PHE A 177 -10.76 -5.93 -13.52
C PHE A 177 -11.22 -6.99 -14.53
N ASN A 178 -10.30 -7.42 -15.40
CA ASN A 178 -10.56 -8.50 -16.35
C ASN A 178 -10.15 -9.84 -15.72
N ARG A 179 -11.12 -10.69 -15.37
CA ARG A 179 -10.83 -12.05 -14.89
C ARG A 179 -10.49 -12.98 -16.04
N HIS A 180 -9.22 -13.40 -16.13
CA HIS A 180 -8.73 -14.27 -17.20
C HIS A 180 -9.15 -15.76 -17.13
N ARG A 181 -9.88 -16.24 -16.12
CA ARG A 181 -10.14 -17.70 -15.98
C ARG A 181 -11.55 -18.12 -15.50
N ARG A 182 -12.67 -17.68 -15.95
CA ARG A 182 -14.06 -18.14 -15.64
C ARG A 182 -14.95 -17.10 -14.95
N GLY A 183 -15.08 -15.94 -15.52
CA GLY A 183 -16.07 -14.97 -15.05
C GLY A 183 -15.99 -13.69 -15.85
N ALA A 184 -17.11 -13.00 -15.94
CA ALA A 184 -17.16 -11.63 -16.45
C ALA A 184 -16.21 -10.76 -15.60
N GLY A 185 -15.55 -9.81 -16.23
CA GLY A 185 -14.83 -8.76 -15.51
C GLY A 185 -15.76 -8.04 -14.54
N TYR A 186 -15.21 -7.45 -13.51
CA TYR A 186 -15.97 -6.65 -12.56
C TYR A 186 -15.38 -5.26 -12.42
N LYS A 187 -16.18 -4.33 -11.94
CA LYS A 187 -15.78 -2.94 -11.69
C LYS A 187 -15.80 -2.69 -10.20
N SER A 188 -14.79 -1.98 -9.69
CA SER A 188 -14.79 -1.58 -8.28
C SER A 188 -15.97 -0.64 -7.98
N GLU A 189 -16.60 -0.88 -6.83
CA GLU A 189 -17.68 -0.06 -6.28
C GLU A 189 -17.29 0.63 -4.96
N ALA A 190 -15.99 0.68 -4.66
CA ALA A 190 -15.46 1.28 -3.43
C ALA A 190 -15.71 2.79 -3.40
N ARG A 191 -16.76 3.21 -2.70
CA ARG A 191 -17.25 4.59 -2.66
C ARG A 191 -16.27 5.53 -1.98
N GLY A 192 -16.22 6.77 -2.47
CA GLY A 192 -15.48 7.87 -1.87
C GLY A 192 -14.04 8.01 -2.34
N LEU A 193 -13.39 6.91 -2.77
CA LEU A 193 -12.01 6.98 -3.26
C LEU A 193 -11.91 7.75 -4.58
N ASP A 194 -12.87 7.59 -5.47
CA ASP A 194 -13.00 8.37 -6.71
C ASP A 194 -13.28 9.86 -6.44
N VAL A 195 -14.11 10.15 -5.43
CA VAL A 195 -14.38 11.52 -4.98
C VAL A 195 -13.10 12.14 -4.39
N LEU A 196 -12.36 11.39 -3.58
CA LEU A 196 -11.08 11.82 -3.02
C LEU A 196 -10.09 12.20 -4.12
N LEU A 197 -9.94 11.37 -5.16
CA LEU A 197 -9.06 11.63 -6.30
C LEU A 197 -9.49 12.89 -7.08
N THR A 198 -10.80 13.10 -7.24
CA THR A 198 -11.35 14.29 -7.89
C THR A 198 -10.97 15.58 -7.15
N HIS A 199 -10.95 15.56 -5.81
CA HIS A 199 -10.62 16.72 -4.98
C HIS A 199 -9.12 16.95 -4.87
N LEU A 200 -8.36 15.92 -4.53
CA LEU A 200 -6.93 16.03 -4.29
C LEU A 200 -6.10 16.16 -5.57
N ARG A 201 -6.56 15.58 -6.68
CA ARG A 201 -5.86 15.54 -7.97
C ARG A 201 -4.38 15.16 -7.83
N PRO A 202 -4.06 14.05 -7.16
CA PRO A 202 -2.68 13.64 -7.00
C PRO A 202 -2.06 13.30 -8.36
N ARG A 203 -0.75 13.25 -8.43
CA ARG A 203 -0.02 12.85 -9.67
C ARG A 203 -0.25 11.37 -9.99
N VAL A 204 -0.39 10.55 -8.96
CA VAL A 204 -0.61 9.10 -9.07
C VAL A 204 -1.34 8.56 -7.83
N CYS A 205 -2.14 7.51 -8.03
CA CYS A 205 -2.74 6.71 -6.96
C CYS A 205 -2.24 5.27 -7.09
N PHE A 206 -1.81 4.66 -5.97
CA PHE A 206 -1.49 3.23 -5.89
C PHE A 206 -2.51 2.52 -5.01
N PHE A 207 -2.89 1.28 -5.40
CA PHE A 207 -3.81 0.45 -4.63
C PHE A 207 -3.47 -1.04 -4.74
N GLY A 208 -3.99 -1.88 -3.80
CA GLY A 208 -3.77 -3.32 -3.69
C GLY A 208 -5.07 -4.12 -3.70
N HIS A 209 -5.26 -4.99 -2.69
CA HIS A 209 -6.45 -5.76 -2.35
C HIS A 209 -6.90 -6.78 -3.41
N HIS A 210 -6.97 -6.39 -4.66
CA HIS A 210 -7.46 -7.24 -5.75
C HIS A 210 -6.41 -8.21 -6.31
N HIS A 211 -5.19 -8.14 -5.81
CA HIS A 211 -4.04 -8.96 -6.24
C HIS A 211 -3.90 -9.01 -7.77
N THR A 212 -4.06 -7.87 -8.41
CA THR A 212 -4.04 -7.77 -9.88
C THR A 212 -3.32 -6.51 -10.29
N ARG A 213 -2.29 -6.65 -11.11
CA ARG A 213 -1.64 -5.52 -11.75
C ARG A 213 -2.59 -4.92 -12.79
N VAL A 214 -3.00 -3.68 -12.57
CA VAL A 214 -3.89 -2.94 -13.48
C VAL A 214 -3.46 -1.48 -13.55
N ASP A 215 -3.65 -0.87 -14.70
CA ASP A 215 -3.43 0.56 -14.95
C ASP A 215 -4.77 1.16 -15.41
N ALA A 216 -5.25 2.17 -14.71
CA ALA A 216 -6.54 2.79 -14.97
C ALA A 216 -6.42 4.31 -14.80
N GLU A 217 -7.36 5.04 -15.37
CA GLU A 217 -7.52 6.47 -15.15
C GLU A 217 -8.87 6.73 -14.49
N ILE A 218 -8.87 7.36 -13.32
CA ILE A 218 -10.07 7.74 -12.57
C ILE A 218 -9.98 9.23 -12.26
N SER A 219 -10.98 9.99 -12.69
CA SER A 219 -11.05 11.44 -12.49
C SER A 219 -9.82 12.20 -12.99
N GLY A 220 -9.18 11.73 -14.08
CA GLY A 220 -7.96 12.31 -14.63
C GLY A 220 -6.68 11.96 -13.86
N VAL A 221 -6.75 11.05 -12.87
CA VAL A 221 -5.61 10.56 -12.09
C VAL A 221 -5.25 9.17 -12.57
N ARG A 222 -3.97 8.93 -12.85
CA ARG A 222 -3.47 7.57 -13.11
C ARG A 222 -3.48 6.75 -11.82
N CYS A 223 -4.20 5.61 -11.87
CA CYS A 223 -4.36 4.67 -10.78
C CYS A 223 -3.68 3.35 -11.11
N ILE A 224 -2.70 2.96 -10.31
CA ILE A 224 -1.88 1.77 -10.52
C ILE A 224 -2.22 0.73 -9.45
N GLY A 225 -2.92 -0.33 -9.87
CA GLY A 225 -3.16 -1.49 -9.04
C GLY A 225 -1.94 -2.40 -9.00
N LEU A 226 -1.56 -2.86 -7.82
CA LEU A 226 -0.41 -3.72 -7.58
C LEU A 226 -0.85 -5.15 -7.30
N ASN A 227 -0.05 -6.11 -7.74
CA ASN A 227 -0.25 -7.50 -7.43
C ASN A 227 0.28 -7.81 -6.02
N LYS A 228 0.00 -8.99 -5.50
CA LYS A 228 0.59 -9.43 -4.23
C LYS A 228 2.03 -9.91 -4.42
N VAL A 229 2.76 -9.99 -3.32
CA VAL A 229 4.14 -10.51 -3.25
C VAL A 229 4.33 -11.81 -4.04
N ALA A 230 5.50 -12.00 -4.61
CA ALA A 230 5.88 -13.11 -5.48
C ALA A 230 5.07 -13.22 -6.79
N MET A 231 4.32 -12.20 -7.17
CA MET A 231 3.60 -12.15 -8.46
C MET A 231 4.10 -10.96 -9.29
N PRO A 232 4.17 -11.10 -10.64
CA PRO A 232 4.57 -10.00 -11.50
C PRO A 232 3.74 -8.75 -11.26
N GLY A 233 4.39 -7.58 -11.20
CA GLY A 233 3.71 -6.30 -10.95
C GLY A 233 3.34 -6.06 -9.48
N ASN A 234 3.98 -6.78 -8.54
CA ASN A 234 3.88 -6.48 -7.11
C ASN A 234 4.73 -5.28 -6.70
N LEU A 235 5.80 -4.98 -7.43
CA LEU A 235 6.63 -3.80 -7.22
C LEU A 235 6.68 -2.94 -8.49
N VAL A 236 6.56 -1.64 -8.29
CA VAL A 236 6.61 -0.62 -9.36
C VAL A 236 7.55 0.49 -8.92
N ALA A 237 8.52 0.82 -9.76
CA ALA A 237 9.46 1.90 -9.53
C ALA A 237 9.02 3.19 -10.23
N ILE A 238 9.01 4.29 -9.50
CA ILE A 238 8.74 5.63 -10.04
C ILE A 238 9.81 6.63 -9.64
N GLU A 239 9.98 7.64 -10.47
CA GLU A 239 10.73 8.84 -10.13
C GLU A 239 9.77 10.03 -10.02
N MET A 240 9.83 10.76 -8.90
CA MET A 240 9.03 11.95 -8.64
C MET A 240 9.93 13.17 -8.62
N GLN A 241 9.64 14.16 -9.46
CA GLN A 241 10.31 15.45 -9.41
C GLN A 241 9.71 16.29 -8.27
N VAL A 242 10.55 16.67 -7.31
CA VAL A 242 10.10 17.49 -6.19
C VAL A 242 9.85 18.92 -6.64
N GLY A 243 8.72 19.51 -6.24
CA GLY A 243 8.36 20.89 -6.57
C GLY A 243 7.76 21.09 -7.96
N THR A 244 7.61 20.03 -8.76
CA THR A 244 6.92 20.07 -10.07
C THR A 244 5.76 19.07 -10.08
N CYS A 245 4.99 18.99 -11.17
CA CYS A 245 3.99 17.94 -11.36
C CYS A 245 4.55 16.71 -12.08
N ASP A 246 5.83 16.71 -12.42
CA ASP A 246 6.41 15.66 -13.26
C ASP A 246 6.72 14.40 -12.44
N TRP A 247 6.45 13.28 -13.04
CA TRP A 247 6.84 11.95 -12.56
C TRP A 247 6.94 10.97 -13.72
N SER A 248 7.70 9.91 -13.53
CA SER A 248 7.85 8.86 -14.53
C SER A 248 7.84 7.47 -13.91
N LEU A 249 7.28 6.53 -14.65
CA LEU A 249 7.40 5.10 -14.36
C LEU A 249 8.76 4.63 -14.85
N LEU A 250 9.60 4.09 -13.96
CA LEU A 250 10.92 3.57 -14.29
C LEU A 250 10.87 2.08 -14.68
N GLY A 251 9.97 1.31 -14.07
CA GLY A 251 9.83 -0.11 -14.37
C GLY A 251 8.93 -0.85 -13.39
N GLU A 252 8.73 -2.12 -13.68
CA GLU A 252 8.03 -3.08 -12.84
C GLU A 252 8.95 -4.27 -12.56
N TYR A 253 8.94 -4.77 -11.31
CA TYR A 253 9.75 -5.92 -10.95
C TYR A 253 9.15 -7.19 -11.53
N VAL A 254 9.99 -7.94 -12.22
CA VAL A 254 9.68 -9.28 -12.70
C VAL A 254 10.78 -10.18 -12.15
N GLU A 255 10.43 -11.09 -11.24
CA GLU A 255 11.37 -12.08 -10.74
C GLU A 255 11.98 -12.85 -11.91
N SER A 256 13.30 -12.76 -12.08
CA SER A 256 14.00 -13.61 -13.04
C SER A 256 13.89 -15.04 -12.52
N ARG A 257 13.06 -15.87 -13.16
CA ARG A 257 13.04 -17.32 -12.92
C ARG A 257 14.43 -17.86 -13.24
N GLN A 258 15.30 -17.91 -12.24
CA GLN A 258 16.48 -18.76 -12.32
C GLN A 258 15.96 -20.18 -12.49
N GLY A 259 16.27 -20.75 -13.63
CA GLY A 259 15.77 -22.05 -14.04
C GLY A 259 15.97 -23.08 -12.96
N SER A 260 14.89 -23.68 -12.49
CA SER A 260 14.90 -24.96 -11.81
C SER A 260 15.51 -26.00 -12.78
N ARG A 261 16.82 -26.10 -12.77
CA ARG A 261 17.49 -27.29 -13.26
C ARG A 261 17.44 -28.32 -12.12
N TYR A 262 16.37 -29.09 -12.10
CA TYR A 262 16.42 -30.45 -11.55
C TYR A 262 16.10 -31.38 -12.70
N GLY A 263 17.21 -32.02 -13.17
CA GLY A 263 17.16 -33.19 -13.99
C GLY A 263 16.78 -34.42 -13.16
#